data_e539a2edcd2948b89bee1b07b9fb20e7
#
_entry.id   e539a2edcd2948b89bee1b07b9fb20e7
#
_cell.length_a   1.000
_cell.length_b   1.000
_cell.length_c   1.000
_cell.angle_alpha   90.00
_cell.angle_beta   90.00
_cell.angle_gamma   90.00
#
_symmetry.space_group_name_H-M   'P 1'
#
loop_
_entity.id
_entity.type
_entity.pdbx_description
1 polymer ?
#
loop_
_entity_poly.entity_id
_entity_poly.type
_entity_poly.pdbx_seq_one_letter_code
_entity_poly.pdbx_strand_id
1 'polypeptide(L)'
;MGYEKIMKKYWKRIIIVIIVMIYMSMLVSAVIVNIKYHKYVSVTELGMSETYDYENAGFSARIDSYKCVTPEELVSMYPYTEDSLDNTDNIESIILVYADINIYDYELYKVSNRKGEWTVFWSIEADNGWFKNTGHKLYRSFHQSLQEGEHQYIFPYVISKG
;
A
#
# COMPACT_ATOMS: atom_id res chain seq x y z
N MET A 1 41.81 46.29 -17.92
CA MET A 1 40.32 46.39 -17.83
C MET A 1 39.55 45.45 -18.73
N GLY A 2 40.15 44.69 -19.66
CA GLY A 2 39.49 43.74 -20.56
C GLY A 2 39.36 42.32 -20.00
N TYR A 3 40.35 41.83 -19.28
CA TYR A 3 40.44 40.42 -18.83
C TYR A 3 39.35 40.03 -17.79
N GLU A 4 39.04 40.92 -16.85
CA GLU A 4 38.02 40.64 -15.84
C GLU A 4 36.58 40.49 -16.41
N LYS A 5 36.25 41.30 -17.44
CA LYS A 5 34.95 41.19 -18.12
C LYS A 5 34.82 39.89 -18.90
N ILE A 6 35.89 39.43 -19.50
CA ILE A 6 35.95 38.18 -20.26
C ILE A 6 35.83 37.01 -19.28
N MET A 7 36.57 36.99 -18.17
CA MET A 7 36.47 35.94 -17.15
C MET A 7 35.07 35.84 -16.54
N LYS A 8 34.44 36.96 -16.17
CA LYS A 8 33.07 36.99 -15.64
C LYS A 8 32.04 36.41 -16.64
N LYS A 9 32.24 36.64 -17.95
CA LYS A 9 31.35 36.09 -18.98
C LYS A 9 31.50 34.56 -19.12
N TYR A 10 32.72 34.03 -19.04
CA TYR A 10 33.00 32.60 -19.07
C TYR A 10 32.48 31.90 -17.80
N TRP A 11 32.69 32.50 -16.63
CA TRP A 11 32.15 31.96 -15.36
C TRP A 11 30.64 31.84 -15.36
N LYS A 12 29.92 32.83 -15.86
CA LYS A 12 28.45 32.73 -15.99
C LYS A 12 28.02 31.58 -16.90
N ARG A 13 28.72 31.35 -17.99
CA ARG A 13 28.43 30.24 -18.90
C ARG A 13 28.72 28.89 -18.24
N ILE A 14 29.81 28.76 -17.51
CA ILE A 14 30.17 27.53 -16.78
C ILE A 14 29.13 27.23 -15.72
N ILE A 15 28.68 28.22 -14.95
CA ILE A 15 27.65 28.06 -13.93
C ILE A 15 26.33 27.58 -14.58
N ILE A 16 25.93 28.17 -15.70
CA ILE A 16 24.71 27.74 -16.41
C ILE A 16 24.82 26.28 -16.86
N VAL A 17 25.98 25.89 -17.42
CA VAL A 17 26.20 24.49 -17.85
C VAL A 17 26.16 23.54 -16.68
N ILE A 18 26.72 23.87 -15.52
CA ILE A 18 26.68 23.08 -14.31
C ILE A 18 25.23 22.93 -13.82
N ILE A 19 24.45 24.01 -13.78
CA ILE A 19 23.04 23.98 -13.37
C ILE A 19 22.21 23.06 -14.32
N VAL A 20 22.45 23.19 -15.63
CA VAL A 20 21.75 22.34 -16.64
C VAL A 20 22.13 20.87 -16.45
N MET A 21 23.41 20.55 -16.20
CA MET A 21 23.85 19.17 -15.95
C MET A 21 23.22 18.59 -14.68
N ILE A 22 23.15 19.36 -13.60
CA ILE A 22 22.47 18.94 -12.35
C ILE A 22 21.00 18.67 -12.61
N TYR A 23 20.31 19.58 -13.32
CA TYR A 23 18.90 19.41 -13.65
C TYR A 23 18.65 18.18 -14.52
N MET A 24 19.48 17.96 -15.54
CA MET A 24 19.41 16.77 -16.40
C MET A 24 19.66 15.48 -15.61
N SER A 25 20.62 15.47 -14.68
CA SER A 25 20.88 14.29 -13.84
C SER A 25 19.70 14.00 -12.91
N MET A 26 19.03 15.02 -12.37
CA MET A 26 17.82 14.85 -11.56
C MET A 26 16.65 14.28 -12.39
N LEU A 27 16.46 14.78 -13.61
CA LEU A 27 15.44 14.24 -14.53
C LEU A 27 15.70 12.78 -14.88
N VAL A 28 16.94 12.44 -15.24
CA VAL A 28 17.30 11.04 -15.55
C VAL A 28 17.09 10.15 -14.33
N SER A 29 17.48 10.60 -13.14
CA SER A 29 17.25 9.85 -11.90
C SER A 29 15.76 9.65 -11.63
N ALA A 30 14.94 10.69 -11.81
CA ALA A 30 13.49 10.61 -11.64
C ALA A 30 12.85 9.64 -12.65
N VAL A 31 13.30 9.64 -13.90
CA VAL A 31 12.82 8.70 -14.94
C VAL A 31 13.21 7.27 -14.59
N ILE A 32 14.47 7.03 -14.17
CA ILE A 32 14.96 5.70 -13.78
C ILE A 32 14.17 5.18 -12.57
N VAL A 33 13.98 6.04 -11.55
CA VAL A 33 13.18 5.70 -10.37
C VAL A 33 11.75 5.37 -10.78
N ASN A 34 11.12 6.20 -11.61
CA ASN A 34 9.74 5.99 -12.05
C ASN A 34 9.60 4.68 -12.85
N ILE A 35 10.50 4.40 -13.80
CA ILE A 35 10.51 3.15 -14.56
C ILE A 35 10.72 1.95 -13.63
N LYS A 36 11.65 2.06 -12.67
CA LYS A 36 11.95 0.99 -11.72
C LYS A 36 10.77 0.70 -10.79
N TYR A 37 10.07 1.73 -10.31
CA TYR A 37 8.95 1.57 -9.39
C TYR A 37 7.62 1.33 -10.10
N HIS A 38 7.40 1.85 -11.30
CA HIS A 38 6.19 1.55 -12.08
C HIS A 38 6.08 0.07 -12.47
N LYS A 39 7.21 -0.61 -12.54
CA LYS A 39 7.26 -2.05 -12.81
C LYS A 39 6.79 -2.89 -11.60
N TYR A 40 6.73 -2.30 -10.40
CA TYR A 40 6.44 -2.99 -9.13
C TYR A 40 5.09 -2.62 -8.50
N VAL A 41 4.39 -1.65 -9.03
CA VAL A 41 3.06 -1.25 -8.54
C VAL A 41 2.04 -1.58 -9.63
N SER A 42 1.69 -2.85 -9.75
CA SER A 42 0.43 -3.20 -10.38
C SER A 42 -0.66 -3.07 -9.32
N VAL A 43 -1.52 -2.08 -9.44
CA VAL A 43 -2.76 -2.00 -8.67
C VAL A 43 -3.74 -2.93 -9.37
N THR A 44 -4.17 -3.96 -8.66
CA THR A 44 -5.26 -4.83 -9.12
C THR A 44 -6.50 -4.43 -8.34
N GLU A 45 -7.51 -3.98 -9.04
CA GLU A 45 -8.83 -3.72 -8.48
C GLU A 45 -9.58 -5.06 -8.44
N LEU A 46 -10.02 -5.46 -7.26
CA LEU A 46 -10.83 -6.65 -7.06
C LEU A 46 -12.28 -6.22 -6.83
N GLY A 47 -13.16 -6.63 -7.74
CA GLY A 47 -14.60 -6.59 -7.51
C GLY A 47 -15.05 -7.63 -6.49
N MET A 48 -16.26 -7.44 -5.94
CA MET A 48 -16.89 -8.43 -5.08
C MET A 48 -17.06 -9.77 -5.83
N SER A 49 -16.68 -10.86 -5.18
CA SER A 49 -16.74 -12.23 -5.72
C SER A 49 -15.84 -12.52 -6.92
N GLU A 50 -15.01 -11.56 -7.35
CA GLU A 50 -14.00 -11.81 -8.37
C GLU A 50 -12.78 -12.49 -7.75
N THR A 51 -12.29 -13.54 -8.39
CA THR A 51 -11.03 -14.19 -7.99
C THR A 51 -9.91 -13.66 -8.85
N TYR A 52 -8.87 -13.18 -8.21
CA TYR A 52 -7.63 -12.81 -8.87
C TYR A 52 -6.53 -13.78 -8.53
N ASP A 53 -5.86 -14.28 -9.57
CA ASP A 53 -4.76 -15.22 -9.45
C ASP A 53 -3.41 -14.50 -9.62
N TYR A 54 -2.59 -14.57 -8.59
CA TYR A 54 -1.23 -14.05 -8.55
C TYR A 54 -0.24 -15.17 -8.83
N GLU A 55 -0.25 -15.70 -10.05
CA GLU A 55 0.58 -16.84 -10.47
C GLU A 55 2.06 -16.66 -10.11
N ASN A 56 2.62 -15.46 -10.30
CA ASN A 56 4.01 -15.15 -9.98
C ASN A 56 4.31 -15.10 -8.46
N ALA A 57 3.31 -15.18 -7.63
CA ALA A 57 3.42 -15.16 -6.17
C ALA A 57 2.84 -16.42 -5.50
N GLY A 58 2.26 -17.33 -6.28
CA GLY A 58 1.77 -18.62 -5.81
C GLY A 58 0.50 -18.56 -4.97
N PHE A 59 -0.35 -17.54 -5.16
CA PHE A 59 -1.63 -17.45 -4.44
C PHE A 59 -2.72 -16.80 -5.29
N SER A 60 -3.97 -17.08 -4.91
CA SER A 60 -5.15 -16.36 -5.41
C SER A 60 -5.91 -15.71 -4.26
N ALA A 61 -6.66 -14.66 -4.56
CA ALA A 61 -7.47 -13.93 -3.59
C ALA A 61 -8.85 -13.60 -4.17
N ARG A 62 -9.88 -13.65 -3.31
CA ARG A 62 -11.25 -13.28 -3.63
C ARG A 62 -11.86 -12.53 -2.46
N ILE A 63 -12.54 -11.42 -2.73
CA ILE A 63 -13.38 -10.76 -1.72
C ILE A 63 -14.73 -11.47 -1.69
N ASP A 64 -15.02 -12.10 -0.57
CA ASP A 64 -16.28 -12.81 -0.36
C ASP A 64 -17.40 -11.85 0.03
N SER A 65 -17.17 -11.06 1.07
CA SER A 65 -18.18 -10.15 1.61
C SER A 65 -17.55 -9.00 2.39
N TYR A 66 -18.36 -8.02 2.75
CA TYR A 66 -17.98 -7.00 3.71
C TYR A 66 -19.12 -6.69 4.68
N LYS A 67 -18.78 -6.19 5.86
CA LYS A 67 -19.74 -5.75 6.87
C LYS A 67 -19.31 -4.43 7.46
N CYS A 68 -20.23 -3.47 7.50
CA CYS A 68 -20.02 -2.21 8.23
C CYS A 68 -20.56 -2.38 9.64
N VAL A 69 -19.76 -2.06 10.64
CA VAL A 69 -20.11 -2.24 12.07
C VAL A 69 -19.68 -1.02 12.88
N THR A 70 -20.34 -0.80 14.02
CA THR A 70 -19.88 0.15 15.01
C THR A 70 -18.77 -0.44 15.88
N PRO A 71 -17.99 0.38 16.64
CA PRO A 71 -17.02 -0.15 17.60
C PRO A 71 -17.62 -1.13 18.60
N GLU A 72 -18.84 -0.86 19.12
CA GLU A 72 -19.53 -1.70 20.10
C GLU A 72 -19.96 -3.03 19.48
N GLU A 73 -20.48 -3.01 18.25
CA GLU A 73 -20.82 -4.23 17.52
C GLU A 73 -19.58 -5.07 17.26
N LEU A 74 -18.45 -4.44 16.91
CA LEU A 74 -17.19 -5.14 16.70
C LEU A 74 -16.75 -5.88 17.96
N VAL A 75 -16.73 -5.21 19.11
CA VAL A 75 -16.35 -5.82 20.40
C VAL A 75 -17.31 -6.96 20.76
N SER A 76 -18.60 -6.80 20.49
CA SER A 76 -19.57 -7.86 20.69
C SER A 76 -19.30 -9.11 19.83
N MET A 77 -18.87 -8.91 18.58
CA MET A 77 -18.52 -10.01 17.66
C MET A 77 -17.14 -10.60 17.94
N TYR A 78 -16.18 -9.75 18.31
CA TYR A 78 -14.78 -10.09 18.50
C TYR A 78 -14.24 -9.44 19.79
N PRO A 79 -14.53 -10.01 20.99
CA PRO A 79 -14.17 -9.40 22.28
C PRO A 79 -12.67 -9.08 22.43
N TYR A 80 -11.80 -9.83 21.77
CA TYR A 80 -10.34 -9.60 21.79
C TYR A 80 -9.89 -8.31 21.11
N THR A 81 -10.81 -7.59 20.46
CA THR A 81 -10.50 -6.32 19.77
C THR A 81 -10.67 -5.10 20.68
N GLU A 82 -11.25 -5.26 21.88
CA GLU A 82 -11.54 -4.17 22.80
C GLU A 82 -10.30 -3.30 23.11
N ASP A 83 -9.17 -3.94 23.45
CA ASP A 83 -7.91 -3.25 23.75
C ASP A 83 -7.27 -2.54 22.54
N SER A 84 -7.78 -2.84 21.34
CA SER A 84 -7.26 -2.29 20.07
C SER A 84 -8.06 -1.11 19.55
N LEU A 85 -9.19 -0.79 20.20
CA LEU A 85 -10.08 0.31 19.86
C LEU A 85 -9.77 1.54 20.73
N ASP A 86 -8.58 2.14 20.52
CA ASP A 86 -8.26 3.42 21.16
C ASP A 86 -9.10 4.55 20.53
N ASN A 87 -9.61 5.47 21.35
CA ASN A 87 -10.38 6.65 20.92
C ASN A 87 -11.61 6.33 20.04
N THR A 88 -12.49 5.45 20.53
CA THR A 88 -13.75 5.12 19.85
C THR A 88 -14.60 6.33 19.49
N ASP A 89 -14.47 7.43 20.23
CA ASP A 89 -15.20 8.68 19.99
C ASP A 89 -14.93 9.28 18.61
N ASN A 90 -13.76 9.01 18.04
CA ASN A 90 -13.34 9.49 16.72
C ASN A 90 -13.63 8.49 15.60
N ILE A 91 -14.14 7.31 15.93
CA ILE A 91 -14.48 6.29 14.93
C ILE A 91 -15.96 6.48 14.55
N GLU A 92 -16.21 6.63 13.25
CA GLU A 92 -17.55 6.66 12.69
C GLU A 92 -18.07 5.24 12.47
N SER A 93 -17.27 4.42 11.79
CA SER A 93 -17.61 3.04 11.49
C SER A 93 -16.35 2.22 11.19
N ILE A 94 -16.52 0.91 11.17
CA ILE A 94 -15.47 -0.04 10.82
C ILE A 94 -16.00 -0.95 9.72
N ILE A 95 -15.28 -1.01 8.60
CA ILE A 95 -15.59 -1.94 7.51
C ILE A 95 -14.73 -3.18 7.69
N LEU A 96 -15.36 -4.33 7.88
CA LEU A 96 -14.72 -5.64 7.89
C LEU A 96 -14.84 -6.24 6.49
N VAL A 97 -13.72 -6.46 5.82
CA VAL A 97 -13.67 -7.15 4.53
C VAL A 97 -13.25 -8.60 4.78
N TYR A 98 -14.08 -9.52 4.34
CA TYR A 98 -13.82 -10.95 4.38
C TYR A 98 -13.26 -11.37 3.02
N ALA A 99 -12.06 -11.92 3.02
CA ALA A 99 -11.40 -12.36 1.80
C ALA A 99 -10.91 -13.80 1.94
N ASP A 100 -11.20 -14.59 0.94
CA ASP A 100 -10.65 -15.93 0.79
C ASP A 100 -9.32 -15.82 0.07
N ILE A 101 -8.26 -16.34 0.69
CA ILE A 101 -6.91 -16.38 0.11
C ILE A 101 -6.50 -17.84 0.04
N ASN A 102 -6.13 -18.27 -1.15
CA ASN A 102 -5.63 -19.62 -1.39
C ASN A 102 -4.16 -19.56 -1.79
N ILE A 103 -3.27 -20.02 -0.91
CA ILE A 103 -1.84 -20.16 -1.21
C ILE A 103 -1.60 -21.57 -1.72
N TYR A 104 -1.45 -21.71 -3.04
CA TYR A 104 -1.26 -23.00 -3.70
C TYR A 104 0.21 -23.34 -3.97
N ASP A 105 1.12 -22.33 -3.93
CA ASP A 105 2.57 -22.53 -3.95
C ASP A 105 3.22 -21.73 -2.81
N TYR A 106 3.31 -22.38 -1.64
CA TYR A 106 3.80 -21.75 -0.42
C TYR A 106 5.28 -21.36 -0.48
N GLU A 107 6.10 -22.11 -1.22
CA GLU A 107 7.52 -21.77 -1.39
C GLU A 107 7.67 -20.52 -2.26
N LEU A 108 6.94 -20.43 -3.37
CA LEU A 108 6.92 -19.26 -4.22
C LEU A 108 6.40 -18.02 -3.46
N TYR A 109 5.30 -18.18 -2.69
CA TYR A 109 4.76 -17.15 -1.82
C TYR A 109 5.81 -16.63 -0.82
N LYS A 110 6.52 -17.51 -0.12
CA LYS A 110 7.56 -17.11 0.84
C LYS A 110 8.71 -16.37 0.18
N VAL A 111 9.16 -16.81 -0.98
CA VAL A 111 10.26 -16.16 -1.72
C VAL A 111 9.83 -14.77 -2.17
N SER A 112 8.66 -14.64 -2.75
CA SER A 112 8.10 -13.38 -3.23
C SER A 112 7.85 -12.39 -2.08
N ASN A 113 7.33 -12.86 -0.96
CA ASN A 113 7.10 -12.04 0.23
C ASN A 113 8.42 -11.56 0.86
N ARG A 114 9.47 -12.42 0.96
CA ARG A 114 10.79 -12.05 1.49
C ARG A 114 11.50 -10.99 0.65
N LYS A 115 11.31 -11.00 -0.66
CA LYS A 115 11.88 -10.00 -1.56
C LYS A 115 11.17 -8.65 -1.48
N GLY A 116 10.07 -8.56 -0.74
CA GLY A 116 9.22 -7.37 -0.70
C GLY A 116 8.52 -7.11 -2.05
N GLU A 117 8.49 -8.12 -2.92
CA GLU A 117 7.83 -8.02 -4.23
C GLU A 117 6.31 -7.99 -4.08
N TRP A 118 5.81 -8.49 -2.95
CA TRP A 118 4.39 -8.52 -2.61
C TRP A 118 4.15 -8.05 -1.17
N THR A 119 4.03 -6.77 -1.01
CA THR A 119 3.34 -6.25 0.16
C THR A 119 1.90 -6.09 -0.26
N VAL A 120 1.04 -7.01 0.14
CA VAL A 120 -0.40 -6.89 -0.12
C VAL A 120 -0.91 -5.75 0.75
N PHE A 121 -0.88 -4.55 0.21
CA PHE A 121 -1.56 -3.41 0.81
C PHE A 121 -2.99 -3.43 0.30
N TRP A 122 -3.88 -3.96 1.11
CA TRP A 122 -5.29 -3.81 0.86
C TRP A 122 -5.69 -2.38 1.18
N SER A 123 -6.32 -1.72 0.24
CA SER A 123 -6.96 -0.43 0.44
C SER A 123 -8.37 -0.49 -0.13
N ILE A 124 -9.29 0.22 0.48
CA ILE A 124 -10.63 0.41 -0.05
C ILE A 124 -10.65 1.76 -0.75
N GLU A 125 -11.08 1.77 -2.00
CA GLU A 125 -11.41 3.01 -2.69
C GLU A 125 -12.85 3.41 -2.35
N ALA A 126 -13.03 4.67 -2.00
CA ALA A 126 -14.33 5.28 -1.79
C ALA A 126 -14.38 6.60 -2.57
N ASP A 127 -15.57 7.15 -2.78
CA ASP A 127 -15.79 8.37 -3.57
C ASP A 127 -14.95 9.58 -3.11
N ASN A 128 -14.51 9.59 -1.86
CA ASN A 128 -13.73 10.65 -1.25
C ASN A 128 -12.24 10.29 -1.01
N GLY A 129 -11.76 9.16 -1.52
CA GLY A 129 -10.37 8.76 -1.46
C GLY A 129 -10.14 7.31 -1.00
N TRP A 130 -8.85 6.98 -0.78
CA TRP A 130 -8.41 5.65 -0.41
C TRP A 130 -8.26 5.50 1.10
N PHE A 131 -8.87 4.48 1.67
CA PHE A 131 -8.68 4.09 3.06
C PHE A 131 -7.61 3.01 3.18
N LYS A 132 -6.57 3.28 3.99
CA LYS A 132 -5.50 2.31 4.30
C LYS A 132 -5.70 1.76 5.68
N ASN A 133 -5.65 0.44 5.82
CA ASN A 133 -5.77 -0.23 7.13
C ASN A 133 -4.45 -0.30 7.93
N THR A 134 -3.32 0.08 7.34
CA THR A 134 -1.97 -0.26 7.81
C THR A 134 -1.48 0.50 9.05
N GLY A 135 -2.25 1.42 9.60
CA GLY A 135 -1.81 2.26 10.74
C GLY A 135 -2.53 2.01 12.05
N HIS A 136 -3.67 1.34 12.02
CA HIS A 136 -4.50 1.18 13.20
C HIS A 136 -4.15 -0.10 13.99
N LYS A 137 -4.18 -0.03 15.34
CA LYS A 137 -3.95 -1.19 16.21
C LYS A 137 -4.90 -2.35 15.91
N LEU A 138 -6.14 -2.03 15.52
CA LEU A 138 -7.16 -2.99 15.15
C LEU A 138 -6.71 -3.95 14.04
N TYR A 139 -5.97 -3.46 13.04
CA TYR A 139 -5.42 -4.31 11.99
C TYR A 139 -4.56 -5.44 12.58
N ARG A 140 -3.77 -5.15 13.61
CA ARG A 140 -2.90 -6.15 14.25
C ARG A 140 -3.67 -7.23 14.98
N SER A 141 -4.87 -6.91 15.49
CA SER A 141 -5.73 -7.88 16.19
C SER A 141 -6.30 -8.93 15.25
N PHE A 142 -6.52 -8.56 13.97
CA PHE A 142 -6.97 -9.47 12.92
C PHE A 142 -5.82 -10.05 12.09
N HIS A 143 -4.58 -9.57 12.32
CA HIS A 143 -3.44 -10.04 11.55
C HIS A 143 -3.12 -11.49 11.88
N GLN A 144 -3.39 -12.36 10.93
CA GLN A 144 -2.99 -13.76 10.95
C GLN A 144 -1.92 -13.97 9.87
N SER A 145 -0.92 -14.79 10.19
CA SER A 145 0.03 -15.23 9.17
C SER A 145 -0.71 -16.03 8.11
N LEU A 146 -0.52 -15.67 6.84
CA LEU A 146 -1.12 -16.42 5.75
C LEU A 146 -0.57 -17.85 5.74
N GLN A 147 -1.47 -18.83 5.61
CA GLN A 147 -1.17 -20.26 5.66
C GLN A 147 -1.37 -20.89 4.28
N GLU A 148 -0.71 -22.01 4.04
CA GLU A 148 -0.90 -22.81 2.84
C GLU A 148 -2.34 -23.31 2.74
N GLY A 149 -2.89 -23.34 1.52
CA GLY A 149 -4.27 -23.70 1.25
C GLY A 149 -5.23 -22.52 1.28
N GLU A 150 -6.51 -22.82 1.21
CA GLU A 150 -7.59 -21.82 1.19
C GLU A 150 -8.04 -21.48 2.60
N HIS A 151 -7.94 -20.20 2.96
CA HIS A 151 -8.35 -19.69 4.26
C HIS A 151 -9.04 -18.34 4.11
N GLN A 152 -10.03 -18.08 4.98
CA GLN A 152 -10.69 -16.79 5.06
C GLN A 152 -9.94 -15.87 6.04
N TYR A 153 -9.71 -14.65 5.61
CA TYR A 153 -9.06 -13.59 6.39
C TYR A 153 -9.97 -12.38 6.53
N ILE A 154 -9.82 -11.66 7.63
CA ILE A 154 -10.61 -10.45 7.92
C ILE A 154 -9.67 -9.24 7.89
N PHE A 155 -10.01 -8.25 7.08
CA PHE A 155 -9.27 -6.99 6.97
C PHE A 155 -10.15 -5.84 7.48
N PRO A 156 -9.83 -5.27 8.67
CA PRO A 156 -10.59 -4.16 9.22
C PRO A 156 -10.10 -2.82 8.66
N TYR A 157 -11.03 -1.95 8.32
CA TYR A 157 -10.80 -0.57 7.89
C TYR A 157 -11.56 0.37 8.79
N VAL A 158 -10.84 1.28 9.46
CA VAL A 158 -11.44 2.25 10.38
C VAL A 158 -11.75 3.53 9.62
N ILE A 159 -13.01 3.95 9.70
CA ILE A 159 -13.49 5.23 9.17
C ILE A 159 -13.61 6.19 10.34
N SER A 160 -12.84 7.28 10.29
CA SER A 160 -12.86 8.33 11.32
C SER A 160 -13.93 9.36 11.00
N LYS A 161 -14.52 9.91 12.05
CA LYS A 161 -15.38 11.11 11.95
C LYS A 161 -14.55 12.26 11.39
N GLY A 162 -15.05 12.92 10.37
CA GLY A 162 -14.41 14.06 9.70
C GLY A 162 -14.39 15.32 10.57
#